data_6a6d6c00a4920b50e87389d864a98d45
#
_entry.id   6a6d6c00a4920b50e87389d864a98d45
#
_cell.length_a   1.000
_cell.length_b   1.000
_cell.length_c   1.000
_cell.angle_alpha   90.00
_cell.angle_beta   90.00
_cell.angle_gamma   90.00
#
_symmetry.space_group_name_H-M   'P 1'
#
loop_
_entity.id
_entity.type
_entity.pdbx_description
1 polymer ?
#
loop_
_entity_poly.entity_id
_entity_poly.type
_entity_poly.pdbx_seq_one_letter_code
_entity_poly.pdbx_strand_id
1 'polypeptide(L)'
;MSLRQAFDADAGGRFVEAGKLYWQAYASGESFDVPTALRALFIFFDSTDPGVGPGNGLTSDEMDIAKQRFHRMLGLLRDLGHDDDAEVWKNWIGHLGMDFEYALPPGTLEAFAKRGSREAAWRLAANSEGPPEAKSLAASLRAELSGETTFRAAYVLHMLRELPVN
;
A
#
# COMPACT_ATOMS: atom_id res chain seq x y z
N MET A 1 15.31 6.92 16.71
CA MET A 1 15.33 6.39 15.33
C MET A 1 14.18 7.07 14.62
N SER A 2 14.32 7.59 13.41
CA SER A 2 13.32 8.51 12.88
C SER A 2 12.66 7.96 11.60
N LEU A 3 11.40 8.34 11.36
CA LEU A 3 10.68 8.08 10.10
C LEU A 3 11.49 8.49 8.87
N ARG A 4 12.34 9.51 9.00
CA ARG A 4 13.26 9.90 7.93
C ARG A 4 14.22 8.77 7.53
N GLN A 5 14.79 8.05 8.51
CA GLN A 5 15.67 6.91 8.22
C GLN A 5 14.91 5.77 7.53
N ALA A 6 13.65 5.53 7.94
CA ALA A 6 12.79 4.55 7.27
C ALA A 6 12.54 4.93 5.80
N PHE A 7 12.22 6.20 5.56
CA PHE A 7 12.03 6.72 4.21
C PHE A 7 13.29 6.64 3.37
N ASP A 8 14.46 7.02 3.93
CA ASP A 8 15.74 6.95 3.22
C ASP A 8 16.13 5.51 2.87
N ALA A 9 15.77 4.54 3.71
CA ALA A 9 15.95 3.11 3.43
C ALA A 9 15.02 2.63 2.30
N ASP A 10 13.74 3.03 2.36
CA ASP A 10 12.72 2.72 1.36
C ASP A 10 13.10 3.30 -0.01
N ALA A 11 13.38 4.59 -0.08
CA ALA A 11 13.79 5.28 -1.30
C ALA A 11 15.14 4.77 -1.84
N GLY A 12 16.00 4.25 -0.96
CA GLY A 12 17.28 3.63 -1.30
C GLY A 12 17.21 2.16 -1.70
N GLY A 13 16.02 1.58 -1.82
CA GLY A 13 15.82 0.19 -2.23
C GLY A 13 16.23 -0.86 -1.18
N ARG A 14 16.33 -0.48 0.09
CA ARG A 14 16.69 -1.38 1.19
C ARG A 14 15.43 -1.93 1.88
N PHE A 15 14.75 -2.84 1.20
CA PHE A 15 13.43 -3.37 1.53
C PHE A 15 13.28 -3.83 3.00
N VAL A 16 14.12 -4.78 3.42
CA VAL A 16 14.05 -5.37 4.78
C VAL A 16 14.38 -4.33 5.85
N GLU A 17 15.37 -3.46 5.58
CA GLU A 17 15.75 -2.39 6.49
C GLU A 17 14.63 -1.36 6.63
N ALA A 18 14.01 -0.94 5.53
CA ALA A 18 12.88 -0.03 5.54
C ALA A 18 11.72 -0.57 6.40
N GLY A 19 11.34 -1.84 6.23
CA GLY A 19 10.30 -2.48 7.03
C GLY A 19 10.63 -2.50 8.54
N LYS A 20 11.88 -2.80 8.90
CA LYS A 20 12.34 -2.74 10.30
C LYS A 20 12.23 -1.33 10.87
N LEU A 21 12.68 -0.33 10.12
CA LEU A 21 12.70 1.07 10.57
C LEU A 21 11.29 1.67 10.68
N TYR A 22 10.39 1.40 9.71
CA TYR A 22 8.98 1.81 9.84
C TYR A 22 8.33 1.21 11.08
N TRP A 23 8.56 -0.08 11.33
CA TRP A 23 8.01 -0.71 12.53
C TRP A 23 8.56 -0.12 13.81
N GLN A 24 9.85 0.15 13.88
CA GLN A 24 10.49 0.77 15.06
C GLN A 24 9.94 2.18 15.32
N ALA A 25 9.76 2.98 14.27
CA ALA A 25 9.16 4.32 14.38
C ALA A 25 7.72 4.22 14.91
N TYR A 26 6.91 3.31 14.36
CA TYR A 26 5.55 3.07 14.84
C TYR A 26 5.52 2.62 16.31
N ALA A 27 6.34 1.65 16.68
CA ALA A 27 6.40 1.10 18.04
C ALA A 27 6.93 2.11 19.08
N SER A 28 7.73 3.09 18.64
CA SER A 28 8.20 4.20 19.51
C SER A 28 7.20 5.34 19.62
N GLY A 29 6.04 5.27 18.95
CA GLY A 29 4.99 6.29 19.02
C GLY A 29 5.23 7.50 18.12
N GLU A 30 6.09 7.40 17.09
CA GLU A 30 6.20 8.46 16.10
C GLU A 30 4.88 8.62 15.33
N SER A 31 4.51 9.87 15.05
CA SER A 31 3.27 10.18 14.34
C SER A 31 3.41 9.87 12.85
N PHE A 32 2.51 9.04 12.33
CA PHE A 32 2.40 8.73 10.90
C PHE A 32 1.31 9.59 10.26
N ASP A 33 1.61 10.14 9.10
CA ASP A 33 0.60 10.61 8.16
C ASP A 33 0.16 9.48 7.22
N VAL A 34 -0.89 9.73 6.44
CA VAL A 34 -1.45 8.73 5.52
C VAL A 34 -0.41 8.24 4.49
N PRO A 35 0.37 9.11 3.81
CA PRO A 35 1.43 8.65 2.92
C PRO A 35 2.43 7.72 3.60
N THR A 36 2.87 8.04 4.80
CA THR A 36 3.82 7.22 5.57
C THR A 36 3.21 5.89 5.97
N ALA A 37 1.95 5.89 6.44
CA ALA A 37 1.22 4.67 6.77
C ALA A 37 1.08 3.74 5.56
N LEU A 38 0.77 4.29 4.38
CA LEU A 38 0.66 3.54 3.13
C LEU A 38 2.00 2.98 2.64
N ARG A 39 3.13 3.69 2.82
CA ARG A 39 4.47 3.17 2.49
C ARG A 39 4.82 1.98 3.39
N ALA A 40 4.65 2.13 4.70
CA ALA A 40 4.91 1.05 5.66
C ALA A 40 4.00 -0.16 5.39
N LEU A 41 2.71 0.09 5.16
CA LEU A 41 1.73 -0.94 4.84
C LEU A 41 2.12 -1.71 3.58
N PHE A 42 2.55 -1.02 2.52
CA PHE A 42 2.99 -1.66 1.28
C PHE A 42 4.17 -2.61 1.50
N ILE A 43 5.19 -2.18 2.24
CA ILE A 43 6.35 -3.04 2.54
C ILE A 43 5.92 -4.28 3.32
N PHE A 44 5.04 -4.15 4.32
CA PHE A 44 4.55 -5.31 5.08
C PHE A 44 3.67 -6.22 4.22
N PHE A 45 2.83 -5.65 3.35
CA PHE A 45 2.05 -6.40 2.38
C PHE A 45 2.96 -7.23 1.45
N ASP A 46 3.91 -6.57 0.80
CA ASP A 46 4.82 -7.17 -0.16
C ASP A 46 5.75 -8.22 0.49
N SER A 47 6.08 -8.02 1.79
CA SER A 47 6.80 -9.01 2.60
C SER A 47 6.03 -10.32 2.82
N THR A 48 4.70 -10.33 2.66
CA THR A 48 3.88 -11.54 2.77
C THR A 48 3.77 -12.32 1.48
N ASP A 49 4.20 -11.74 0.35
CA ASP A 49 4.18 -12.40 -0.95
C ASP A 49 5.22 -13.53 -0.99
N PRO A 50 4.81 -14.78 -1.33
CA PRO A 50 5.73 -15.93 -1.40
C PRO A 50 6.86 -15.78 -2.42
N GLY A 51 6.72 -14.89 -3.39
CA GLY A 51 7.76 -14.58 -4.38
C GLY A 51 8.71 -13.48 -3.91
N VAL A 52 8.19 -12.47 -3.21
CA VAL A 52 8.95 -11.27 -2.81
C VAL A 52 9.65 -11.45 -1.47
N GLY A 53 8.95 -11.94 -0.45
CA GLY A 53 9.52 -12.09 0.90
C GLY A 53 10.79 -12.93 0.92
N PRO A 54 10.77 -14.19 0.45
CA PRO A 54 11.97 -15.04 0.38
C PRO A 54 13.03 -14.49 -0.57
N GLY A 55 12.63 -13.84 -1.67
CA GLY A 55 13.55 -13.17 -2.60
C GLY A 55 14.36 -12.04 -1.95
N ASN A 56 13.82 -11.43 -0.88
CA ASN A 56 14.50 -10.45 -0.03
C ASN A 56 15.13 -11.06 1.23
N GLY A 57 15.17 -12.41 1.33
CA GLY A 57 15.81 -13.12 2.43
C GLY A 57 14.96 -13.25 3.71
N LEU A 58 13.64 -13.02 3.63
CA LEU A 58 12.75 -13.22 4.76
C LEU A 58 12.45 -14.71 4.98
N THR A 59 12.47 -15.13 6.23
CA THR A 59 12.01 -16.45 6.67
C THR A 59 10.48 -16.48 6.78
N SER A 60 9.88 -17.67 6.88
CA SER A 60 8.44 -17.84 7.10
C SER A 60 7.97 -17.10 8.36
N ASP A 61 8.73 -17.19 9.46
CA ASP A 61 8.38 -16.49 10.70
C ASP A 61 8.41 -14.97 10.54
N GLU A 62 9.38 -14.42 9.79
CA GLU A 62 9.44 -13.00 9.49
C GLU A 62 8.29 -12.54 8.58
N MET A 63 7.85 -13.39 7.65
CA MET A 63 6.67 -13.14 6.82
C MET A 63 5.38 -13.13 7.65
N ASP A 64 5.24 -14.04 8.62
CA ASP A 64 4.09 -14.04 9.56
C ASP A 64 4.08 -12.78 10.45
N ILE A 65 5.25 -12.33 10.89
CA ILE A 65 5.40 -11.06 11.61
C ILE A 65 5.01 -9.89 10.69
N ALA A 66 5.42 -9.89 9.42
CA ALA A 66 5.04 -8.87 8.46
C ALA A 66 3.53 -8.81 8.27
N LYS A 67 2.83 -9.96 8.21
CA LYS A 67 1.37 -10.03 8.14
C LYS A 67 0.70 -9.37 9.36
N GLN A 68 1.22 -9.63 10.57
CA GLN A 68 0.70 -8.97 11.77
C GLN A 68 0.92 -7.44 11.72
N ARG A 69 2.08 -6.98 11.27
CA ARG A 69 2.39 -5.55 11.11
C ARG A 69 1.52 -4.90 10.05
N PHE A 70 1.25 -5.59 8.95
CA PHE A 70 0.30 -5.16 7.93
C PHE A 70 -1.08 -4.87 8.55
N HIS A 71 -1.62 -5.79 9.36
CA HIS A 71 -2.90 -5.56 10.03
C HIS A 71 -2.88 -4.38 11.01
N ARG A 72 -1.74 -4.10 11.64
CA ARG A 72 -1.57 -2.90 12.48
C ARG A 72 -1.63 -1.62 11.64
N MET A 73 -1.03 -1.62 10.45
CA MET A 73 -1.11 -0.46 9.53
C MET A 73 -2.52 -0.26 8.98
N LEU A 74 -3.29 -1.31 8.75
CA LEU A 74 -4.72 -1.17 8.42
C LEU A 74 -5.50 -0.48 9.55
N GLY A 75 -5.23 -0.84 10.80
CA GLY A 75 -5.80 -0.15 11.97
C GLY A 75 -5.43 1.33 11.98
N LEU A 76 -4.15 1.65 11.78
CA LEU A 76 -3.68 3.02 11.72
C LEU A 76 -4.35 3.85 10.62
N LEU A 77 -4.56 3.28 9.42
CA LEU A 77 -5.28 3.96 8.35
C LEU A 77 -6.72 4.31 8.76
N ARG A 78 -7.41 3.40 9.48
CA ARG A 78 -8.75 3.68 10.01
C ARG A 78 -8.73 4.78 11.05
N ASP A 79 -7.77 4.75 11.98
CA ASP A 79 -7.60 5.81 12.99
C ASP A 79 -7.32 7.18 12.36
N LEU A 80 -6.73 7.20 11.17
CA LEU A 80 -6.51 8.40 10.35
C LEU A 80 -7.72 8.78 9.47
N GLY A 81 -8.85 8.06 9.56
CA GLY A 81 -10.07 8.31 8.80
C GLY A 81 -10.06 7.78 7.35
N HIS A 82 -9.20 6.82 7.05
CA HIS A 82 -9.02 6.21 5.72
C HIS A 82 -9.53 4.76 5.67
N ASP A 83 -10.78 4.54 6.14
CA ASP A 83 -11.41 3.23 6.19
C ASP A 83 -11.50 2.54 4.81
N ASP A 84 -11.88 3.29 3.79
CA ASP A 84 -12.02 2.77 2.42
C ASP A 84 -10.67 2.26 1.89
N ASP A 85 -9.59 3.02 2.12
CA ASP A 85 -8.24 2.61 1.72
C ASP A 85 -7.78 1.36 2.49
N ALA A 86 -8.10 1.28 3.79
CA ALA A 86 -7.81 0.11 4.60
C ALA A 86 -8.56 -1.14 4.10
N GLU A 87 -9.83 -1.01 3.70
CA GLU A 87 -10.60 -2.13 3.15
C GLU A 87 -10.09 -2.58 1.76
N VAL A 88 -9.63 -1.66 0.91
CA VAL A 88 -8.97 -1.99 -0.36
C VAL A 88 -7.75 -2.88 -0.12
N TRP A 89 -6.88 -2.50 0.80
CA TRP A 89 -5.67 -3.26 1.10
C TRP A 89 -5.94 -4.58 1.80
N LYS A 90 -6.92 -4.64 2.71
CA LYS A 90 -7.37 -5.88 3.33
C LYS A 90 -7.87 -6.89 2.30
N ASN A 91 -8.68 -6.43 1.33
CA ASN A 91 -9.11 -7.25 0.22
C ASN A 91 -7.94 -7.78 -0.61
N TRP A 92 -6.92 -6.95 -0.83
CA TRP A 92 -5.77 -7.36 -1.64
C TRP A 92 -4.97 -8.48 -0.99
N ILE A 93 -4.67 -8.41 0.31
CA ILE A 93 -3.96 -9.49 1.00
C ILE A 93 -4.78 -10.79 1.03
N GLY A 94 -6.10 -10.68 1.08
CA GLY A 94 -7.00 -11.82 0.94
C GLY A 94 -6.84 -12.52 -0.42
N HIS A 95 -6.69 -11.77 -1.50
CA HIS A 95 -6.42 -12.33 -2.82
C HIS A 95 -5.09 -13.09 -2.90
N LEU A 96 -4.02 -12.60 -2.29
CA LEU A 96 -2.73 -13.31 -2.24
C LEU A 96 -2.85 -14.63 -1.48
N GLY A 97 -3.62 -14.65 -0.39
CA GLY A 97 -3.87 -15.83 0.43
C GLY A 97 -4.98 -16.77 -0.11
N MET A 98 -5.61 -16.43 -1.23
CA MET A 98 -6.84 -17.08 -1.71
C MET A 98 -7.95 -17.11 -0.65
N ASP A 99 -8.00 -16.11 0.21
CA ASP A 99 -8.97 -16.00 1.29
C ASP A 99 -10.16 -15.16 0.83
N PHE A 100 -11.23 -15.85 0.43
CA PHE A 100 -12.45 -15.23 -0.11
C PHE A 100 -13.26 -14.46 0.94
N GLU A 101 -12.98 -14.61 2.23
CA GLU A 101 -13.63 -13.82 3.29
C GLU A 101 -13.31 -12.31 3.16
N TYR A 102 -12.23 -11.96 2.49
CA TYR A 102 -11.84 -10.58 2.23
C TYR A 102 -12.35 -10.02 0.90
N ALA A 103 -13.13 -10.80 0.14
CA ALA A 103 -13.65 -10.32 -1.13
C ALA A 103 -14.60 -9.13 -0.94
N LEU A 104 -14.34 -8.04 -1.68
CA LEU A 104 -15.24 -6.90 -1.69
C LEU A 104 -16.47 -7.20 -2.56
N PRO A 105 -17.68 -6.81 -2.11
CA PRO A 105 -18.87 -6.89 -2.96
C PRO A 105 -18.68 -6.14 -4.30
N PRO A 106 -19.33 -6.58 -5.38
CA PRO A 106 -19.30 -5.86 -6.66
C PRO A 106 -19.70 -4.39 -6.50
N GLY A 107 -19.00 -3.49 -7.19
CA GLY A 107 -19.27 -2.05 -7.13
C GLY A 107 -18.68 -1.31 -5.92
N THR A 108 -18.06 -2.04 -4.97
CA THR A 108 -17.51 -1.40 -3.76
C THR A 108 -16.31 -0.50 -4.09
N LEU A 109 -15.42 -0.93 -4.97
CA LEU A 109 -14.26 -0.10 -5.38
C LEU A 109 -14.70 1.19 -6.05
N GLU A 110 -15.72 1.13 -6.92
CA GLU A 110 -16.29 2.31 -7.56
C GLU A 110 -16.92 3.27 -6.52
N ALA A 111 -17.62 2.72 -5.53
CA ALA A 111 -18.18 3.53 -4.45
C ALA A 111 -17.08 4.18 -3.60
N PHE A 112 -15.99 3.48 -3.30
CA PHE A 112 -14.84 4.02 -2.58
C PHE A 112 -14.14 5.12 -3.38
N ALA A 113 -13.89 4.90 -4.68
CA ALA A 113 -13.29 5.91 -5.56
C ALA A 113 -14.16 7.18 -5.65
N LYS A 114 -15.50 7.05 -5.73
CA LYS A 114 -16.43 8.20 -5.71
C LYS A 114 -16.38 8.98 -4.40
N ARG A 115 -16.06 8.35 -3.27
CA ARG A 115 -15.83 9.02 -1.98
C ARG A 115 -14.41 9.59 -1.82
N GLY A 116 -13.55 9.41 -2.82
CA GLY A 116 -12.20 9.96 -2.84
C GLY A 116 -11.09 8.99 -2.43
N SER A 117 -11.37 7.69 -2.26
CA SER A 117 -10.33 6.69 -2.02
C SER A 117 -9.38 6.61 -3.22
N ARG A 118 -8.13 6.98 -3.00
CA ARG A 118 -7.08 6.96 -4.01
C ARG A 118 -6.60 5.54 -4.28
N GLU A 119 -6.61 4.68 -3.27
CA GLU A 119 -6.23 3.27 -3.38
C GLU A 119 -7.26 2.49 -4.22
N ALA A 120 -8.55 2.74 -4.04
CA ALA A 120 -9.59 2.19 -4.92
C ALA A 120 -9.48 2.73 -6.35
N ALA A 121 -9.21 4.01 -6.50
CA ALA A 121 -9.14 4.69 -7.79
C ALA A 121 -8.01 4.13 -8.67
N TRP A 122 -6.78 4.02 -8.15
CA TRP A 122 -5.68 3.51 -8.97
C TRP A 122 -5.84 2.03 -9.30
N ARG A 123 -6.44 1.24 -8.40
CA ARG A 123 -6.72 -0.18 -8.64
C ARG A 123 -7.72 -0.40 -9.78
N LEU A 124 -8.78 0.40 -9.83
CA LEU A 124 -9.73 0.40 -10.96
C LEU A 124 -9.04 0.83 -12.25
N ALA A 125 -8.29 1.93 -12.19
CA ALA A 125 -7.61 2.47 -13.35
C ALA A 125 -6.56 1.51 -13.93
N ALA A 126 -5.84 0.77 -13.09
CA ALA A 126 -4.86 -0.23 -13.51
C ALA A 126 -5.49 -1.37 -14.35
N ASN A 127 -6.77 -1.66 -14.13
CA ASN A 127 -7.53 -2.64 -14.91
C ASN A 127 -8.30 -1.99 -16.09
N SER A 128 -8.02 -0.72 -16.41
CA SER A 128 -8.78 0.06 -17.41
C SER A 128 -10.27 0.20 -17.09
N GLU A 129 -10.64 0.02 -15.83
CA GLU A 129 -11.99 0.06 -15.30
C GLU A 129 -12.26 1.35 -14.51
N GLY A 130 -13.51 1.53 -14.13
CA GLY A 130 -13.93 2.56 -13.20
C GLY A 130 -14.47 3.83 -13.83
N PRO A 131 -15.15 4.63 -12.98
CA PRO A 131 -15.78 5.90 -13.39
C PRO A 131 -14.70 6.97 -13.70
N PRO A 132 -15.09 8.07 -14.39
CA PRO A 132 -14.16 9.16 -14.71
C PRO A 132 -13.44 9.73 -13.49
N GLU A 133 -14.11 9.78 -12.33
CA GLU A 133 -13.53 10.24 -11.06
C GLU A 133 -12.36 9.37 -10.62
N ALA A 134 -12.45 8.05 -10.78
CA ALA A 134 -11.36 7.13 -10.45
C ALA A 134 -10.14 7.40 -11.35
N LYS A 135 -10.34 7.63 -12.64
CA LYS A 135 -9.25 7.95 -13.56
C LYS A 135 -8.58 9.27 -13.21
N SER A 136 -9.37 10.30 -12.83
CA SER A 136 -8.83 11.59 -12.40
C SER A 136 -8.01 11.48 -11.11
N LEU A 137 -8.50 10.74 -10.10
CA LEU A 137 -7.78 10.48 -8.86
C LEU A 137 -6.50 9.68 -9.09
N ALA A 138 -6.55 8.66 -9.95
CA ALA A 138 -5.37 7.85 -10.31
C ALA A 138 -4.32 8.68 -11.04
N ALA A 139 -4.71 9.57 -11.95
CA ALA A 139 -3.81 10.49 -12.64
C ALA A 139 -3.14 11.48 -11.65
N SER A 140 -3.91 12.03 -10.69
CA SER A 140 -3.38 12.87 -9.62
C SER A 140 -2.37 12.12 -8.75
N LEU A 141 -2.69 10.89 -8.34
CA LEU A 141 -1.78 10.04 -7.58
C LEU A 141 -0.50 9.74 -8.36
N ARG A 142 -0.63 9.42 -9.66
CA ARG A 142 0.52 9.18 -10.53
C ARG A 142 1.45 10.39 -10.60
N ALA A 143 0.88 11.59 -10.75
CA ALA A 143 1.67 12.82 -10.79
C ALA A 143 2.41 13.06 -9.46
N GLU A 144 1.74 12.85 -8.33
CA GLU A 144 2.35 12.98 -7.00
C GLU A 144 3.49 11.99 -6.78
N LEU A 145 3.30 10.73 -7.14
CA LEU A 145 4.30 9.67 -6.95
C LEU A 145 5.46 9.73 -7.95
N SER A 146 5.34 10.49 -9.05
CA SER A 146 6.36 10.52 -10.12
C SER A 146 7.74 11.00 -9.67
N GLY A 147 7.82 11.72 -8.55
CA GLY A 147 9.08 12.15 -7.92
C GLY A 147 9.58 11.25 -6.79
N GLU A 148 8.84 10.19 -6.44
CA GLU A 148 9.20 9.27 -5.37
C GLU A 148 9.92 8.03 -5.91
N THR A 149 10.89 7.52 -5.12
CA THR A 149 11.63 6.28 -5.42
C THR A 149 11.34 5.16 -4.42
N THR A 150 10.29 5.30 -3.61
CA THR A 150 9.86 4.29 -2.64
C THR A 150 9.30 3.05 -3.33
N PHE A 151 9.32 1.90 -2.64
CA PHE A 151 8.78 0.65 -3.18
C PHE A 151 7.30 0.78 -3.58
N ARG A 152 6.48 1.45 -2.74
CA ARG A 152 5.06 1.71 -3.06
C ARG A 152 4.92 2.56 -4.32
N ALA A 153 5.67 3.65 -4.44
CA ALA A 153 5.61 4.52 -5.61
C ALA A 153 5.99 3.76 -6.88
N ALA A 154 7.08 3.01 -6.86
CA ALA A 154 7.51 2.18 -7.99
C ALA A 154 6.42 1.19 -8.43
N TYR A 155 5.76 0.51 -7.47
CA TYR A 155 4.69 -0.43 -7.75
C TYR A 155 3.46 0.25 -8.36
N VAL A 156 2.94 1.31 -7.74
CA VAL A 156 1.75 2.03 -8.21
C VAL A 156 2.01 2.65 -9.59
N LEU A 157 3.17 3.26 -9.80
CA LEU A 157 3.55 3.83 -11.09
C LEU A 157 3.67 2.76 -12.19
N HIS A 158 4.19 1.57 -11.86
CA HIS A 158 4.22 0.44 -12.79
C HIS A 158 2.82 0.01 -13.20
N MET A 159 1.90 -0.09 -12.26
CA MET A 159 0.51 -0.47 -12.52
C MET A 159 -0.26 0.59 -13.33
N LEU A 160 0.11 1.85 -13.19
CA LEU A 160 -0.53 2.99 -13.88
C LEU A 160 0.17 3.40 -15.18
N ARG A 161 1.22 2.71 -15.60
CA ARG A 161 2.04 3.10 -16.77
C ARG A 161 1.26 3.16 -18.09
N GLU A 162 0.21 2.35 -18.23
CA GLU A 162 -0.60 2.24 -19.44
C GLU A 162 -1.77 3.24 -19.48
N LEU A 163 -1.96 4.01 -18.42
CA LEU A 163 -2.94 5.10 -18.46
C LEU A 163 -2.47 6.18 -19.43
N PRO A 164 -3.34 6.67 -20.33
CA PRO A 164 -3.00 7.80 -21.18
C PRO A 164 -2.57 8.99 -20.33
N VAL A 165 -1.42 9.57 -20.67
CA VAL A 165 -0.98 10.84 -20.09
C VAL A 165 -1.78 11.93 -20.82
N ASN A 166 -2.77 12.50 -20.15
CA ASN A 166 -3.48 13.68 -20.65
C ASN A 166 -2.65 14.93 -20.46
#